data_411f79ebaf30e401d828dfba7766b167
#
_entry.id   411f79ebaf30e401d828dfba7766b167
#
_cell.length_a   1.000
_cell.length_b   1.000
_cell.length_c   1.000
_cell.angle_alpha   90.00
_cell.angle_beta   90.00
_cell.angle_gamma   90.00
#
_symmetry.space_group_name_H-M   'P 1'
#
loop_
_entity.id
_entity.type
_entity.pdbx_description
1 polymer ?
#
loop_
_entity_poly.entity_id
_entity_poly.type
_entity_poly.pdbx_seq_one_letter_code
_entity_poly.pdbx_strand_id
1 'polypeptide(L)'
;MVLITMLALCAVVFAQGGKEAAATTSTTQIEWPKVMTFGTAGTGGAYYSNGVAMGTLFEKYLPTKVTVEITGGAIENVVLMSQGELDIAMTNEHLGYFANHQMAPYTELTNPQFCVLSAGLTPGVIHFVVGGNSKIETPADLKGKVVAVGTQGNGSLSTIKAVLGFYGITFDDFTPSYLNYTEGCQGILDGTVDCCIVPAWAPVASVTQLAAAGKPYKIIDIDLRDELVAQNPFYITWEIAPNTYAGQDYEVKTLATANVIIVRKDLSEDIVYELTKCLWEHIEEVYQAVPGLRYSLKLENALNTTCEIHPGAMKYYKEIGLVKYCSRFHQQGQRLS
;
A
#
# COMPACT_ATOMS: atom_id res chain seq x y z
N MET A 1 -23.01 75.43 -67.95
CA MET A 1 -24.05 74.50 -67.43
C MET A 1 -23.56 73.96 -66.12
N VAL A 2 -24.21 74.38 -65.07
CA VAL A 2 -23.78 74.31 -63.66
C VAL A 2 -24.22 72.99 -63.09
N LEU A 3 -23.25 72.28 -62.41
CA LEU A 3 -23.57 71.12 -61.62
C LEU A 3 -23.37 71.43 -60.14
N ILE A 4 -24.42 71.34 -59.40
CA ILE A 4 -24.48 71.57 -57.93
C ILE A 4 -24.13 70.28 -57.25
N THR A 5 -23.08 70.29 -56.43
CA THR A 5 -22.68 69.24 -55.53
C THR A 5 -23.27 69.49 -54.14
N MET A 6 -24.06 68.57 -53.69
CA MET A 6 -24.66 68.53 -52.35
C MET A 6 -23.83 67.62 -51.45
N LEU A 7 -23.22 68.20 -50.42
CA LEU A 7 -22.45 67.49 -49.36
C LEU A 7 -23.43 66.88 -48.39
N ALA A 8 -23.38 65.57 -48.25
CA ALA A 8 -24.03 64.82 -47.15
C ALA A 8 -23.00 64.46 -46.11
N LEU A 9 -23.11 64.97 -44.92
CA LEU A 9 -22.28 64.70 -43.75
C LEU A 9 -22.86 63.50 -43.05
N CYS A 10 -22.20 62.30 -43.19
CA CYS A 10 -22.50 61.13 -42.40
C CYS A 10 -21.65 61.09 -41.14
N ALA A 11 -22.27 61.22 -39.98
CA ALA A 11 -21.64 60.97 -38.68
C ALA A 11 -21.30 59.52 -38.52
N VAL A 12 -20.02 59.22 -38.37
CA VAL A 12 -19.54 57.85 -38.00
C VAL A 12 -19.58 57.69 -36.48
N VAL A 13 -20.54 56.93 -36.01
CA VAL A 13 -20.58 56.48 -34.61
C VAL A 13 -19.56 55.35 -34.45
N PHE A 14 -18.49 55.59 -33.72
CA PHE A 14 -17.56 54.56 -33.28
C PHE A 14 -18.23 53.69 -32.22
N ALA A 15 -18.72 52.51 -32.59
CA ALA A 15 -19.02 51.43 -31.65
C ALA A 15 -17.69 50.77 -31.25
N GLN A 16 -17.21 51.07 -30.06
CA GLN A 16 -16.15 50.29 -29.38
C GLN A 16 -16.72 48.94 -29.00
N GLY A 17 -16.60 47.96 -29.89
CA GLY A 17 -16.79 46.55 -29.56
C GLY A 17 -15.63 46.08 -28.68
N GLY A 18 -15.87 45.99 -27.38
CA GLY A 18 -14.95 45.28 -26.48
C GLY A 18 -14.77 43.86 -26.99
N LYS A 19 -13.56 43.54 -27.45
CA LYS A 19 -13.14 42.16 -27.58
C LYS A 19 -13.06 41.56 -26.16
N GLU A 20 -14.08 40.83 -25.76
CA GLU A 20 -13.95 39.84 -24.73
C GLU A 20 -12.81 38.92 -25.15
N ALA A 21 -11.70 39.00 -24.43
CA ALA A 21 -10.62 38.00 -24.56
C ALA A 21 -11.21 36.69 -24.10
N ALA A 22 -11.57 35.85 -25.05
CA ALA A 22 -11.81 34.44 -24.76
C ALA A 22 -10.55 33.90 -24.07
N ALA A 23 -10.68 33.62 -22.79
CA ALA A 23 -9.66 32.88 -22.05
C ALA A 23 -9.46 31.56 -22.78
N THR A 24 -8.43 31.48 -23.59
CA THR A 24 -7.94 30.26 -24.17
C THR A 24 -7.40 29.46 -22.98
N THR A 25 -8.22 28.57 -22.46
CA THR A 25 -7.77 27.50 -21.57
C THR A 25 -6.83 26.66 -22.42
N SER A 26 -5.54 26.96 -22.30
CA SER A 26 -4.49 26.09 -22.85
C SER A 26 -4.60 24.77 -22.11
N THR A 27 -5.30 23.83 -22.71
CA THR A 27 -5.22 22.44 -22.29
C THR A 27 -3.81 22.00 -22.62
N THR A 28 -2.90 22.11 -21.64
CA THR A 28 -1.56 21.57 -21.76
C THR A 28 -1.74 20.06 -21.99
N GLN A 29 -1.39 19.59 -23.18
CA GLN A 29 -1.51 18.18 -23.53
C GLN A 29 -0.51 17.45 -22.63
N ILE A 30 -1.01 16.48 -21.83
CA ILE A 30 -0.17 15.68 -20.93
C ILE A 30 0.78 14.83 -21.81
N GLU A 31 2.07 14.98 -21.59
CA GLU A 31 3.08 14.15 -22.23
C GLU A 31 3.23 12.83 -21.47
N TRP A 32 2.52 11.81 -21.92
CA TRP A 32 2.59 10.48 -21.33
C TRP A 32 3.86 9.73 -21.75
N PRO A 33 4.52 9.01 -20.81
CA PRO A 33 5.51 8.01 -21.18
C PRO A 33 4.84 6.94 -22.05
N LYS A 34 5.55 6.47 -23.08
CA LYS A 34 5.02 5.40 -23.95
C LYS A 34 4.80 4.10 -23.17
N VAL A 35 5.66 3.86 -22.19
CA VAL A 35 5.63 2.70 -21.28
C VAL A 35 5.90 3.19 -19.87
N MET A 36 5.13 2.69 -18.91
CA MET A 36 5.37 2.83 -17.48
C MET A 36 5.66 1.45 -16.89
N THR A 37 6.57 1.41 -15.94
CA THR A 37 6.93 0.18 -15.21
C THR A 37 6.20 0.10 -13.87
N PHE A 38 5.64 -1.08 -13.56
CA PHE A 38 4.93 -1.32 -12.32
C PHE A 38 5.60 -2.45 -11.52
N GLY A 39 6.40 -2.09 -10.51
CA GLY A 39 7.10 -3.02 -9.64
C GLY A 39 6.16 -3.74 -8.68
N THR A 40 6.27 -5.07 -8.64
CA THR A 40 5.41 -5.94 -7.83
C THR A 40 6.22 -6.82 -6.86
N ALA A 41 6.07 -8.12 -6.95
CA ALA A 41 6.83 -9.15 -6.23
C ALA A 41 6.67 -10.47 -6.97
N GLY A 42 7.11 -11.58 -6.36
CA GLY A 42 6.94 -12.91 -6.95
C GLY A 42 5.48 -13.23 -7.28
N THR A 43 5.25 -13.99 -8.36
CA THR A 43 3.94 -14.28 -8.96
C THR A 43 2.93 -14.94 -8.01
N GLY A 44 3.37 -15.58 -6.93
CA GLY A 44 2.50 -16.16 -5.89
C GLY A 44 2.03 -15.17 -4.83
N GLY A 45 2.47 -13.92 -4.89
CA GLY A 45 2.15 -12.88 -3.91
C GLY A 45 1.02 -11.94 -4.34
N ALA A 46 0.40 -11.29 -3.36
CA ALA A 46 -0.68 -10.33 -3.61
C ALA A 46 -0.23 -9.13 -4.46
N TYR A 47 1.01 -8.69 -4.34
CA TYR A 47 1.51 -7.56 -5.13
C TYR A 47 1.46 -7.85 -6.63
N TYR A 48 1.79 -9.07 -7.06
CA TYR A 48 1.74 -9.41 -8.48
C TYR A 48 0.31 -9.32 -9.03
N SER A 49 -0.65 -9.98 -8.37
CA SER A 49 -2.06 -9.93 -8.81
C SER A 49 -2.65 -8.51 -8.78
N ASN A 50 -2.30 -7.73 -7.75
CA ASN A 50 -2.72 -6.33 -7.63
C ASN A 50 -2.12 -5.47 -8.75
N GLY A 51 -0.82 -5.64 -9.04
CA GLY A 51 -0.12 -4.90 -10.09
C GLY A 51 -0.65 -5.24 -11.49
N VAL A 52 -0.95 -6.51 -11.76
CA VAL A 52 -1.58 -6.93 -13.03
C VAL A 52 -2.96 -6.29 -13.18
N ALA A 53 -3.79 -6.31 -12.13
CA ALA A 53 -5.13 -5.73 -12.19
C ALA A 53 -5.09 -4.21 -12.43
N MET A 54 -4.26 -3.49 -11.68
CA MET A 54 -4.13 -2.03 -11.82
C MET A 54 -3.41 -1.64 -13.11
N GLY A 55 -2.36 -2.36 -13.51
CA GLY A 55 -1.65 -2.12 -14.77
C GLY A 55 -2.57 -2.29 -15.98
N THR A 56 -3.38 -3.35 -16.00
CA THR A 56 -4.40 -3.57 -17.03
C THR A 56 -5.45 -2.44 -17.06
N LEU A 57 -5.86 -1.96 -15.88
CA LEU A 57 -6.77 -0.82 -15.78
C LEU A 57 -6.16 0.44 -16.40
N PHE A 58 -4.92 0.77 -16.04
CA PHE A 58 -4.23 1.95 -16.55
C PHE A 58 -4.04 1.88 -18.06
N GLU A 59 -3.62 0.73 -18.61
CA GLU A 59 -3.51 0.54 -20.07
C GLU A 59 -4.84 0.71 -20.81
N LYS A 60 -5.95 0.32 -20.18
CA LYS A 60 -7.29 0.41 -20.78
C LYS A 60 -7.77 1.85 -20.92
N TYR A 61 -7.48 2.71 -19.97
CA TYR A 61 -8.05 4.06 -19.87
C TYR A 61 -7.07 5.19 -20.11
N LEU A 62 -5.76 4.94 -20.06
CA LEU A 62 -4.72 5.95 -20.19
C LEU A 62 -3.84 5.68 -21.43
N PRO A 63 -3.29 6.72 -22.06
CA PRO A 63 -2.52 6.58 -23.30
C PRO A 63 -1.07 6.15 -23.04
N THR A 64 -0.90 5.08 -22.27
CA THR A 64 0.42 4.51 -21.89
C THR A 64 0.32 2.97 -21.88
N LYS A 65 1.44 2.29 -22.06
CA LYS A 65 1.58 0.87 -21.76
C LYS A 65 2.06 0.70 -20.34
N VAL A 66 1.69 -0.40 -19.68
CA VAL A 66 2.18 -0.72 -18.34
C VAL A 66 2.83 -2.09 -18.33
N THR A 67 4.14 -2.12 -18.11
CA THR A 67 4.87 -3.38 -17.91
C THR A 67 4.89 -3.71 -16.42
N VAL A 68 4.32 -4.87 -16.07
CA VAL A 68 4.32 -5.37 -14.68
C VAL A 68 5.61 -6.14 -14.45
N GLU A 69 6.46 -5.61 -13.57
CA GLU A 69 7.77 -6.15 -13.25
C GLU A 69 7.71 -7.05 -12.01
N ILE A 70 8.31 -8.24 -12.11
CA ILE A 70 8.54 -9.12 -10.98
C ILE A 70 9.82 -8.70 -10.30
N THR A 71 9.72 -8.27 -9.04
CA THR A 71 10.85 -7.82 -8.22
C THR A 71 11.02 -8.73 -7.00
N GLY A 72 12.03 -8.47 -6.18
CA GLY A 72 12.16 -9.08 -4.86
C GLY A 72 11.12 -8.59 -3.84
N GLY A 73 10.26 -7.64 -4.23
CA GLY A 73 9.13 -7.17 -3.42
C GLY A 73 9.38 -5.81 -2.75
N ALA A 74 8.68 -5.58 -1.65
CA ALA A 74 8.51 -4.26 -1.03
C ALA A 74 9.81 -3.49 -0.78
N ILE A 75 10.88 -4.17 -0.33
CA ILE A 75 12.18 -3.53 -0.07
C ILE A 75 12.83 -3.07 -1.37
N GLU A 76 12.92 -3.97 -2.34
CA GLU A 76 13.56 -3.70 -3.63
C GLU A 76 12.78 -2.65 -4.42
N ASN A 77 11.45 -2.66 -4.36
CA ASN A 77 10.61 -1.67 -5.02
C ASN A 77 10.94 -0.23 -4.62
N VAL A 78 11.22 0.03 -3.35
CA VAL A 78 11.64 1.35 -2.87
C VAL A 78 13.02 1.75 -3.43
N VAL A 79 13.94 0.78 -3.53
CA VAL A 79 15.28 1.02 -4.09
C VAL A 79 15.20 1.32 -5.59
N LEU A 80 14.53 0.46 -6.37
CA LEU A 80 14.37 0.60 -7.82
C LEU A 80 13.61 1.90 -8.17
N MET A 81 12.57 2.24 -7.40
CA MET A 81 11.87 3.51 -7.54
C MET A 81 12.80 4.70 -7.34
N SER A 82 13.67 4.65 -6.33
CA SER A 82 14.63 5.71 -6.04
C SER A 82 15.77 5.82 -7.08
N GLN A 83 16.01 4.74 -7.83
CA GLN A 83 16.93 4.68 -8.95
C GLN A 83 16.29 5.13 -10.28
N GLY A 84 14.96 5.34 -10.29
CA GLY A 84 14.19 5.72 -11.48
C GLY A 84 13.90 4.53 -12.42
N GLU A 85 14.04 3.30 -11.94
CA GLU A 85 13.79 2.08 -12.73
C GLU A 85 12.32 1.67 -12.70
N LEU A 86 11.54 2.16 -11.73
CA LEU A 86 10.11 1.94 -11.62
C LEU A 86 9.35 3.27 -11.59
N ASP A 87 8.20 3.32 -12.27
CA ASP A 87 7.29 4.48 -12.26
C ASP A 87 6.21 4.33 -11.19
N ILE A 88 5.69 3.12 -11.01
CA ILE A 88 4.67 2.74 -10.04
C ILE A 88 5.17 1.49 -9.31
N ALA A 89 4.89 1.36 -8.03
CA ALA A 89 5.18 0.13 -7.29
C ALA A 89 4.29 0.00 -6.05
N MET A 90 4.45 -1.10 -5.34
CA MET A 90 3.84 -1.31 -4.03
C MET A 90 4.91 -1.55 -2.99
N THR A 91 4.69 -1.02 -1.78
CA THR A 91 5.56 -1.27 -0.63
C THR A 91 4.74 -1.33 0.66
N ASN A 92 5.38 -1.79 1.73
CA ASN A 92 4.79 -1.67 3.06
C ASN A 92 4.96 -0.23 3.57
N GLU A 93 3.98 0.28 4.29
CA GLU A 93 3.99 1.62 4.86
C GLU A 93 5.25 1.89 5.70
N HIS A 94 5.60 0.96 6.61
CA HIS A 94 6.79 1.09 7.44
C HIS A 94 8.09 1.14 6.64
N LEU A 95 8.17 0.44 5.50
CA LEU A 95 9.36 0.49 4.64
C LEU A 95 9.48 1.84 3.95
N GLY A 96 8.37 2.44 3.52
CA GLY A 96 8.35 3.82 3.02
C GLY A 96 8.81 4.82 4.10
N TYR A 97 8.30 4.66 5.32
CA TYR A 97 8.74 5.46 6.47
C TYR A 97 10.24 5.28 6.74
N PHE A 98 10.76 4.05 6.78
CA PHE A 98 12.17 3.76 7.00
C PHE A 98 13.08 4.35 5.92
N ALA A 99 12.66 4.30 4.65
CA ALA A 99 13.40 4.92 3.56
C ALA A 99 13.51 6.44 3.76
N ASN A 100 12.42 7.11 4.09
CA ASN A 100 12.37 8.56 4.32
C ASN A 100 13.20 9.01 5.53
N HIS A 101 13.47 8.09 6.49
CA HIS A 101 14.22 8.38 7.72
C HIS A 101 15.60 7.70 7.76
N GLN A 102 16.05 7.13 6.63
CA GLN A 102 17.35 6.43 6.52
C GLN A 102 17.53 5.33 7.58
N MET A 103 16.45 4.63 7.90
CA MET A 103 16.47 3.49 8.82
C MET A 103 16.74 2.20 8.05
N ALA A 104 17.29 1.19 8.73
CA ALA A 104 17.50 -0.11 8.12
C ALA A 104 16.19 -0.69 7.53
N PRO A 105 16.19 -1.23 6.30
CA PRO A 105 17.35 -1.60 5.48
C PRO A 105 17.88 -0.48 4.55
N TYR A 106 17.45 0.76 4.70
CA TYR A 106 17.72 1.88 3.77
C TYR A 106 18.73 2.90 4.32
N THR A 107 19.64 2.50 5.18
CA THR A 107 20.66 3.40 5.78
C THR A 107 21.52 4.11 4.74
N GLU A 108 21.74 3.48 3.58
CA GLU A 108 22.52 4.03 2.47
C GLU A 108 21.67 4.81 1.44
N LEU A 109 20.34 4.79 1.58
CA LEU A 109 19.42 5.49 0.68
C LEU A 109 19.25 6.94 1.10
N THR A 110 20.11 7.83 0.58
CA THR A 110 20.16 9.23 1.03
C THR A 110 19.06 10.13 0.46
N ASN A 111 18.38 9.71 -0.61
CA ASN A 111 17.36 10.52 -1.28
C ASN A 111 16.27 9.64 -1.91
N PRO A 112 15.32 9.14 -1.13
CA PRO A 112 14.23 8.33 -1.66
C PRO A 112 13.38 9.14 -2.63
N GLN A 113 13.17 8.62 -3.84
CA GLN A 113 12.49 9.29 -4.96
C GLN A 113 11.09 8.72 -5.19
N PHE A 114 10.28 8.64 -4.15
CA PHE A 114 8.89 8.20 -4.25
C PHE A 114 7.94 9.07 -3.44
N CYS A 115 6.68 9.07 -3.85
CA CYS A 115 5.53 9.54 -3.09
C CYS A 115 4.42 8.49 -3.12
N VAL A 116 3.46 8.59 -2.22
CA VAL A 116 2.29 7.71 -2.20
C VAL A 116 1.25 8.19 -3.22
N LEU A 117 0.75 7.28 -4.05
CA LEU A 117 -0.44 7.48 -4.87
C LEU A 117 -1.69 7.20 -4.04
N SER A 118 -1.72 6.07 -3.35
CA SER A 118 -2.82 5.68 -2.47
C SER A 118 -2.35 4.71 -1.39
N ALA A 119 -2.86 4.88 -0.18
CA ALA A 119 -2.81 3.86 0.86
C ALA A 119 -4.03 2.92 0.79
N GLY A 120 -4.11 1.97 1.73
CA GLY A 120 -5.25 1.09 1.89
C GLY A 120 -5.19 -0.20 1.08
N LEU A 121 -4.04 -0.56 0.52
CA LEU A 121 -3.84 -1.91 -0.02
C LEU A 121 -4.05 -2.98 1.06
N THR A 122 -4.24 -4.23 0.62
CA THR A 122 -4.46 -5.37 1.52
C THR A 122 -3.42 -5.42 2.64
N PRO A 123 -3.82 -5.25 3.91
CA PRO A 123 -2.86 -5.26 5.01
C PRO A 123 -2.26 -6.64 5.23
N GLY A 124 -1.02 -6.66 5.71
CA GLY A 124 -0.35 -7.86 6.19
C GLY A 124 -0.70 -8.13 7.65
N VAL A 125 -1.80 -8.83 7.90
CA VAL A 125 -2.24 -9.24 9.25
C VAL A 125 -1.29 -10.29 9.79
N ILE A 126 -0.73 -10.07 10.98
CA ILE A 126 0.29 -10.95 11.54
C ILE A 126 -0.37 -12.09 12.32
N HIS A 127 -0.10 -13.32 11.89
CA HIS A 127 -0.54 -14.52 12.58
C HIS A 127 0.66 -15.19 13.23
N PHE A 128 0.61 -15.43 14.52
CA PHE A 128 1.54 -16.34 15.22
C PHE A 128 0.83 -17.67 15.40
N VAL A 129 1.09 -18.62 14.51
CA VAL A 129 0.43 -19.93 14.47
C VAL A 129 1.27 -20.94 15.19
N VAL A 130 0.67 -21.66 16.15
CA VAL A 130 1.33 -22.71 16.95
C VAL A 130 0.46 -23.97 17.05
N GLY A 131 1.06 -25.10 17.38
CA GLY A 131 0.29 -26.32 17.65
C GLY A 131 -0.65 -26.17 18.85
N GLY A 132 -1.80 -26.85 18.86
CA GLY A 132 -2.82 -26.69 19.89
C GLY A 132 -2.36 -26.99 21.32
N ASN A 133 -1.37 -27.90 21.47
CA ASN A 133 -0.79 -28.23 22.78
C ASN A 133 0.48 -27.41 23.09
N SER A 134 0.83 -26.44 22.26
CA SER A 134 1.98 -25.57 22.47
C SER A 134 1.83 -24.77 23.77
N LYS A 135 2.95 -24.54 24.43
CA LYS A 135 3.06 -23.67 25.62
C LYS A 135 3.46 -22.24 25.26
N ILE A 136 3.55 -21.93 23.97
CA ILE A 136 3.76 -20.58 23.48
C ILE A 136 2.44 -19.86 23.57
N GLU A 137 2.35 -18.84 24.42
CA GLU A 137 1.14 -18.04 24.65
C GLU A 137 1.31 -16.60 24.12
N THR A 138 2.55 -16.14 24.08
CA THR A 138 2.91 -14.80 23.58
C THR A 138 4.16 -14.86 22.71
N PRO A 139 4.47 -13.84 21.90
CA PRO A 139 5.73 -13.78 21.16
C PRO A 139 6.98 -13.87 22.04
N ALA A 140 6.90 -13.52 23.33
CA ALA A 140 8.02 -13.62 24.28
C ALA A 140 8.48 -15.08 24.50
N ASP A 141 7.62 -16.06 24.30
CA ASP A 141 7.89 -17.48 24.52
C ASP A 141 8.67 -18.15 23.37
N LEU A 142 9.04 -17.40 22.34
CA LEU A 142 9.73 -17.92 21.16
C LEU A 142 11.22 -18.24 21.38
N LYS A 143 11.81 -17.83 22.51
CA LYS A 143 13.23 -18.12 22.81
C LYS A 143 13.50 -19.61 22.84
N GLY A 144 14.54 -20.02 22.09
CA GLY A 144 14.95 -21.45 21.96
C GLY A 144 14.01 -22.31 21.11
N LYS A 145 13.03 -21.75 20.41
CA LYS A 145 12.07 -22.47 19.56
C LYS A 145 12.52 -22.52 18.10
N VAL A 146 11.91 -23.39 17.32
CA VAL A 146 12.03 -23.41 15.85
C VAL A 146 10.90 -22.58 15.27
N VAL A 147 11.22 -21.45 14.64
CA VAL A 147 10.22 -20.47 14.16
C VAL A 147 10.33 -20.31 12.64
N ALA A 148 9.26 -20.66 11.92
CA ALA A 148 9.15 -20.36 10.50
C ALA A 148 8.80 -18.88 10.30
N VAL A 149 9.70 -18.15 9.63
CA VAL A 149 9.66 -16.69 9.49
C VAL A 149 9.40 -16.19 8.04
N GLY A 150 9.09 -17.12 7.13
CA GLY A 150 8.98 -16.81 5.71
C GLY A 150 10.31 -16.99 4.97
N THR A 151 10.26 -16.91 3.64
CA THR A 151 11.46 -17.10 2.79
C THR A 151 12.45 -15.95 2.94
N GLN A 152 13.72 -16.21 2.70
CA GLN A 152 14.74 -15.16 2.66
C GLN A 152 14.39 -14.12 1.56
N GLY A 153 14.65 -12.84 1.83
CA GLY A 153 14.30 -11.75 0.91
C GLY A 153 12.84 -11.30 0.98
N ASN A 154 11.99 -12.00 1.73
CA ASN A 154 10.60 -11.57 1.93
C ASN A 154 10.56 -10.27 2.78
N GLY A 155 9.85 -9.25 2.29
CA GLY A 155 9.66 -7.98 3.02
C GLY A 155 9.04 -8.14 4.42
N SER A 156 8.29 -9.22 4.64
CA SER A 156 7.72 -9.56 5.96
C SER A 156 8.77 -9.80 7.05
N LEU A 157 10.01 -10.17 6.69
CA LEU A 157 11.08 -10.37 7.68
C LEU A 157 11.38 -9.09 8.47
N SER A 158 11.28 -7.92 7.84
CA SER A 158 11.47 -6.63 8.53
C SER A 158 10.38 -6.40 9.57
N THR A 159 9.12 -6.70 9.23
CA THR A 159 7.98 -6.63 10.15
C THR A 159 8.14 -7.58 11.32
N ILE A 160 8.48 -8.84 11.04
CA ILE A 160 8.70 -9.88 12.08
C ILE A 160 9.81 -9.45 13.03
N LYS A 161 10.96 -8.96 12.49
CA LYS A 161 12.06 -8.44 13.31
C LYS A 161 11.64 -7.26 14.19
N ALA A 162 10.86 -6.33 13.65
CA ALA A 162 10.39 -5.18 14.41
C ALA A 162 9.43 -5.61 15.54
N VAL A 163 8.48 -6.49 15.26
CA VAL A 163 7.54 -7.00 16.27
C VAL A 163 8.28 -7.78 17.36
N LEU A 164 9.15 -8.71 17.00
CA LEU A 164 9.93 -9.50 17.97
C LEU A 164 10.92 -8.63 18.76
N GLY A 165 11.52 -7.63 18.11
CA GLY A 165 12.40 -6.65 18.76
C GLY A 165 11.71 -5.89 19.89
N PHE A 166 10.40 -5.63 19.78
CA PHE A 166 9.61 -5.02 20.84
C PHE A 166 9.50 -5.90 22.09
N TYR A 167 9.59 -7.23 21.93
CA TYR A 167 9.70 -8.21 23.01
C TYR A 167 11.15 -8.46 23.46
N GLY A 168 12.12 -7.72 22.93
CA GLY A 168 13.54 -7.95 23.22
C GLY A 168 14.04 -9.28 22.65
N ILE A 169 13.46 -9.73 21.54
CA ILE A 169 13.82 -10.99 20.86
C ILE A 169 14.44 -10.67 19.50
N THR A 170 15.59 -11.27 19.26
CA THR A 170 16.28 -11.23 17.96
C THR A 170 16.23 -12.60 17.29
N PHE A 171 16.64 -12.68 16.04
CA PHE A 171 16.71 -13.96 15.32
C PHE A 171 17.80 -14.89 15.86
N ASP A 172 18.67 -14.41 16.76
CA ASP A 172 19.68 -15.23 17.45
C ASP A 172 19.11 -15.91 18.71
N ASP A 173 17.93 -15.47 19.19
CA ASP A 173 17.27 -16.04 20.37
C ASP A 173 16.48 -17.33 20.08
N PHE A 174 16.27 -17.68 18.81
CA PHE A 174 15.53 -18.87 18.36
C PHE A 174 16.17 -19.47 17.09
N THR A 175 15.69 -20.60 16.62
CA THR A 175 16.15 -21.19 15.36
C THR A 175 15.23 -20.74 14.22
N PRO A 176 15.64 -19.75 13.38
CA PRO A 176 14.81 -19.28 12.27
C PRO A 176 14.77 -20.34 11.15
N SER A 177 13.59 -20.67 10.70
CA SER A 177 13.34 -21.54 9.56
C SER A 177 12.76 -20.73 8.40
N TYR A 178 13.50 -20.64 7.29
CA TYR A 178 13.14 -19.81 6.13
C TYR A 178 12.25 -20.57 5.14
N LEU A 179 11.14 -21.06 5.64
CA LEU A 179 10.12 -21.78 4.88
C LEU A 179 9.06 -20.78 4.34
N ASN A 180 8.44 -21.11 3.22
CA ASN A 180 7.22 -20.39 2.84
C ASN A 180 6.08 -20.68 3.83
N TYR A 181 5.01 -19.91 3.80
CA TYR A 181 3.95 -20.02 4.81
C TYR A 181 3.24 -21.37 4.81
N THR A 182 3.08 -22.00 3.65
CA THR A 182 2.47 -23.34 3.54
C THR A 182 3.37 -24.40 4.17
N GLU A 183 4.66 -24.38 3.86
CA GLU A 183 5.65 -25.29 4.46
C GLU A 183 5.79 -25.05 5.97
N GLY A 184 5.80 -23.79 6.42
CA GLY A 184 5.84 -23.44 7.82
C GLY A 184 4.63 -23.94 8.60
N CYS A 185 3.42 -23.77 8.06
CA CYS A 185 2.18 -24.30 8.63
C CYS A 185 2.17 -25.84 8.61
N GLN A 186 2.69 -26.48 7.54
CA GLN A 186 2.86 -27.93 7.52
C GLN A 186 3.83 -28.40 8.61
N GLY A 187 4.93 -27.66 8.83
CA GLY A 187 5.89 -27.95 9.90
C GLY A 187 5.27 -27.95 11.30
N ILE A 188 4.25 -27.11 11.56
CA ILE A 188 3.44 -27.18 12.80
C ILE A 188 2.74 -28.53 12.92
N LEU A 189 2.10 -29.00 11.83
CA LEU A 189 1.40 -30.29 11.81
C LEU A 189 2.34 -31.48 12.02
N ASP A 190 3.57 -31.35 11.52
CA ASP A 190 4.58 -32.41 11.59
C ASP A 190 5.43 -32.35 12.87
N GLY A 191 5.28 -31.27 13.67
CA GLY A 191 6.02 -31.04 14.90
C GLY A 191 7.50 -30.67 14.68
N THR A 192 7.87 -30.21 13.48
CA THR A 192 9.21 -29.72 13.12
C THR A 192 9.38 -28.21 13.28
N VAL A 193 8.27 -27.49 13.41
CA VAL A 193 8.19 -26.06 13.65
C VAL A 193 7.33 -25.81 14.88
N ASP A 194 7.81 -25.02 15.83
CA ASP A 194 7.08 -24.66 17.04
C ASP A 194 6.09 -23.49 16.81
N CYS A 195 6.48 -22.52 15.97
CA CYS A 195 5.66 -21.37 15.58
C CYS A 195 5.89 -21.02 14.11
N CYS A 196 4.81 -20.70 13.39
CA CYS A 196 4.87 -20.14 12.04
C CYS A 196 4.31 -18.72 12.07
N ILE A 197 5.11 -17.73 11.68
CA ILE A 197 4.68 -16.33 11.62
C ILE A 197 4.25 -16.01 10.19
N VAL A 198 2.98 -15.62 10.01
CA VAL A 198 2.37 -15.39 8.69
C VAL A 198 1.81 -13.99 8.62
N PRO A 199 2.56 -12.99 8.12
CA PRO A 199 2.05 -11.64 7.82
C PRO A 199 1.31 -11.63 6.48
N ALA A 200 0.01 -11.93 6.50
CA ALA A 200 -0.84 -11.96 5.31
C ALA A 200 -2.30 -11.64 5.67
N TRP A 201 -3.07 -11.24 4.67
CA TRP A 201 -4.51 -11.00 4.84
C TRP A 201 -5.24 -12.24 5.37
N ALA A 202 -6.11 -12.04 6.35
CA ALA A 202 -6.95 -13.11 6.91
C ALA A 202 -8.33 -13.17 6.19
N PRO A 203 -8.82 -14.39 5.80
CA PRO A 203 -8.17 -15.69 5.96
C PRO A 203 -7.06 -15.95 4.92
N VAL A 204 -5.92 -16.46 5.38
CA VAL A 204 -4.80 -16.83 4.52
C VAL A 204 -4.80 -18.34 4.21
N ALA A 205 -4.52 -18.71 2.96
CA ALA A 205 -4.65 -20.08 2.48
C ALA A 205 -3.83 -21.10 3.29
N SER A 206 -2.60 -20.77 3.70
CA SER A 206 -1.73 -21.64 4.49
C SER A 206 -2.32 -21.99 5.85
N VAL A 207 -2.91 -21.02 6.55
CA VAL A 207 -3.58 -21.23 7.84
C VAL A 207 -4.92 -21.97 7.64
N THR A 208 -5.65 -21.65 6.56
CA THR A 208 -6.88 -22.35 6.19
C THR A 208 -6.63 -23.85 5.94
N GLN A 209 -5.54 -24.18 5.22
CA GLN A 209 -5.13 -25.57 4.97
C GLN A 209 -4.72 -26.28 6.26
N LEU A 210 -3.95 -25.61 7.12
CA LEU A 210 -3.59 -26.14 8.44
C LEU A 210 -4.84 -26.43 9.28
N ALA A 211 -5.79 -25.49 9.34
CA ALA A 211 -7.05 -25.65 10.05
C ALA A 211 -7.88 -26.83 9.52
N ALA A 212 -7.90 -27.03 8.20
CA ALA A 212 -8.61 -28.14 7.54
C ALA A 212 -7.99 -29.53 7.80
N ALA A 213 -6.73 -29.60 8.26
CA ALA A 213 -6.06 -30.86 8.57
C ALA A 213 -6.62 -31.57 9.81
N GLY A 214 -7.48 -30.91 10.59
CA GLY A 214 -8.15 -31.51 11.75
C GLY A 214 -7.27 -31.74 12.96
N LYS A 215 -6.01 -31.32 12.95
CA LYS A 215 -5.13 -31.33 14.13
C LYS A 215 -5.32 -30.04 14.93
N PRO A 216 -5.26 -30.09 16.28
CA PRO A 216 -5.37 -28.89 17.11
C PRO A 216 -4.25 -27.89 16.79
N TYR A 217 -4.64 -26.64 16.65
CA TYR A 217 -3.74 -25.48 16.50
C TYR A 217 -4.32 -24.30 17.26
N LYS A 218 -3.55 -23.24 17.45
CA LYS A 218 -4.02 -21.95 17.91
C LYS A 218 -3.24 -20.83 17.24
N ILE A 219 -3.89 -19.67 17.15
CA ILE A 219 -3.24 -18.41 16.77
C ILE A 219 -3.19 -17.59 18.06
N ILE A 220 -1.99 -17.17 18.45
CA ILE A 220 -1.79 -16.46 19.72
C ILE A 220 -1.86 -14.95 19.52
N ASP A 221 -2.20 -14.24 20.59
CA ASP A 221 -2.25 -12.78 20.62
C ASP A 221 -0.85 -12.15 20.56
N ILE A 222 -0.80 -10.92 20.05
CA ILE A 222 0.30 -9.98 20.29
C ILE A 222 -0.15 -9.11 21.46
N ASP A 223 0.16 -9.52 22.68
CA ASP A 223 -0.32 -8.93 23.91
C ASP A 223 0.15 -7.47 24.13
N LEU A 224 1.32 -7.09 23.56
CA LEU A 224 1.86 -5.72 23.56
C LEU A 224 1.52 -4.93 22.28
N ARG A 225 0.47 -5.32 21.53
CA ARG A 225 0.15 -4.72 20.22
C ARG A 225 -0.15 -3.21 20.33
N ASP A 226 -0.88 -2.82 21.38
CA ASP A 226 -1.35 -1.43 21.52
C ASP A 226 -0.18 -0.48 21.82
N GLU A 227 0.77 -0.91 22.67
CA GLU A 227 2.01 -0.19 22.97
C GLU A 227 2.92 -0.15 21.74
N LEU A 228 2.99 -1.25 20.98
CA LEU A 228 3.80 -1.34 19.77
C LEU A 228 3.26 -0.37 18.71
N VAL A 229 1.96 -0.34 18.48
CA VAL A 229 1.32 0.57 17.53
C VAL A 229 1.44 2.02 17.97
N ALA A 230 1.32 2.32 19.27
CA ALA A 230 1.50 3.68 19.79
C ALA A 230 2.90 4.24 19.52
N GLN A 231 3.93 3.39 19.50
CA GLN A 231 5.31 3.79 19.21
C GLN A 231 5.68 3.73 17.73
N ASN A 232 4.87 3.03 16.91
CA ASN A 232 5.15 2.79 15.49
C ASN A 232 3.89 3.08 14.65
N PRO A 233 3.67 4.34 14.24
CA PRO A 233 2.40 4.80 13.62
C PRO A 233 2.10 4.18 12.25
N PHE A 234 3.03 3.43 11.69
CA PHE A 234 2.87 2.68 10.44
C PHE A 234 2.30 1.27 10.64
N TYR A 235 2.11 0.81 11.88
CA TYR A 235 1.31 -0.38 12.18
C TYR A 235 -0.10 0.01 12.59
N ILE A 236 -1.03 -0.91 12.39
CA ILE A 236 -2.43 -0.76 12.80
C ILE A 236 -2.83 -1.92 13.72
N THR A 237 -3.59 -1.62 14.76
CA THR A 237 -4.23 -2.66 15.56
C THR A 237 -5.20 -3.45 14.70
N TRP A 238 -5.20 -4.77 14.84
CA TRP A 238 -6.07 -5.65 14.09
C TRP A 238 -6.64 -6.75 14.97
N GLU A 239 -7.80 -7.26 14.56
CA GLU A 239 -8.47 -8.38 15.22
C GLU A 239 -8.84 -9.42 14.16
N ILE A 240 -8.40 -10.66 14.38
CA ILE A 240 -8.88 -11.78 13.58
C ILE A 240 -10.15 -12.26 14.26
N ALA A 241 -11.30 -12.06 13.60
CA ALA A 241 -12.59 -12.38 14.15
C ALA A 241 -12.75 -13.89 14.45
N PRO A 242 -13.53 -14.26 15.46
CA PRO A 242 -13.88 -15.65 15.70
C PRO A 242 -14.43 -16.31 14.44
N ASN A 243 -14.13 -17.58 14.25
CA ASN A 243 -14.54 -18.37 13.10
C ASN A 243 -13.98 -17.92 11.73
N THR A 244 -12.90 -17.10 11.72
CA THR A 244 -12.16 -16.81 10.50
C THR A 244 -11.53 -18.08 9.93
N TYR A 245 -11.08 -18.99 10.80
CA TYR A 245 -10.53 -20.29 10.46
C TYR A 245 -11.30 -21.41 11.17
N ALA A 246 -11.35 -22.60 10.55
CA ALA A 246 -12.00 -23.76 11.17
C ALA A 246 -11.35 -24.12 12.52
N GLY A 247 -12.15 -24.18 13.59
CA GLY A 247 -11.67 -24.50 14.94
C GLY A 247 -11.10 -23.32 15.73
N GLN A 248 -11.12 -22.11 15.16
CA GLN A 248 -10.76 -20.87 15.88
C GLN A 248 -12.08 -20.16 16.26
N ASP A 249 -12.60 -20.40 17.45
CA ASP A 249 -13.86 -19.85 17.99
C ASP A 249 -13.65 -18.61 18.88
N TYR A 250 -12.46 -18.09 18.96
CA TYR A 250 -12.02 -16.95 19.75
C TYR A 250 -11.50 -15.82 18.84
N GLU A 251 -11.54 -14.59 19.35
CA GLU A 251 -10.88 -13.44 18.73
C GLU A 251 -9.38 -13.48 18.98
N VAL A 252 -8.57 -13.09 17.96
CA VAL A 252 -7.13 -12.94 18.10
C VAL A 252 -6.76 -11.48 17.99
N LYS A 253 -6.16 -10.92 19.03
CA LYS A 253 -5.64 -9.56 19.06
C LYS A 253 -4.25 -9.52 18.43
N THR A 254 -4.14 -8.88 17.30
CA THR A 254 -2.91 -8.79 16.54
C THR A 254 -2.70 -7.39 15.97
N LEU A 255 -1.70 -7.23 15.16
CA LEU A 255 -1.47 -6.02 14.38
C LEU A 255 -1.36 -6.35 12.89
N ALA A 256 -1.48 -5.33 12.07
CA ALA A 256 -1.26 -5.44 10.65
C ALA A 256 -0.31 -4.36 10.14
N THR A 257 0.40 -4.67 9.06
CA THR A 257 1.14 -3.68 8.29
C THR A 257 0.24 -3.12 7.22
N ALA A 258 0.19 -1.80 7.10
CA ALA A 258 -0.42 -1.17 5.95
C ALA A 258 0.47 -1.35 4.71
N ASN A 259 -0.15 -1.36 3.54
CA ASN A 259 0.52 -1.36 2.24
C ASN A 259 0.06 -0.16 1.44
N VAL A 260 0.97 0.40 0.65
CA VAL A 260 0.75 1.60 -0.16
C VAL A 260 1.16 1.38 -1.61
N ILE A 261 0.47 2.08 -2.50
CA ILE A 261 0.89 2.26 -3.89
C ILE A 261 1.79 3.49 -3.92
N ILE A 262 3.00 3.34 -4.40
CA ILE A 262 3.95 4.43 -4.56
C ILE A 262 4.18 4.73 -6.03
N VAL A 263 4.50 5.98 -6.31
CA VAL A 263 4.86 6.48 -7.63
C VAL A 263 6.16 7.25 -7.55
N ARG A 264 6.92 7.29 -8.64
CA ARG A 264 8.16 8.07 -8.71
C ARG A 264 7.86 9.55 -8.47
N LYS A 265 8.66 10.17 -7.61
CA LYS A 265 8.44 11.54 -7.11
C LYS A 265 8.48 12.60 -8.21
N ASP A 266 9.24 12.38 -9.27
CA ASP A 266 9.44 13.30 -10.39
C ASP A 266 8.42 13.14 -11.54
N LEU A 267 7.47 12.21 -11.43
CA LEU A 267 6.34 12.16 -12.35
C LEU A 267 5.54 13.47 -12.28
N SER A 268 5.04 13.93 -13.43
CA SER A 268 4.28 15.18 -13.46
C SER A 268 2.97 15.05 -12.63
N GLU A 269 2.55 16.18 -12.05
CA GLU A 269 1.30 16.21 -11.28
C GLU A 269 0.10 15.75 -12.10
N ASP A 270 0.05 16.08 -13.39
CA ASP A 270 -1.05 15.72 -14.25
C ASP A 270 -1.09 14.22 -14.55
N ILE A 271 0.08 13.57 -14.75
CA ILE A 271 0.16 12.11 -14.91
C ILE A 271 -0.37 11.41 -13.66
N VAL A 272 0.13 11.78 -12.48
CA VAL A 272 -0.27 11.13 -11.23
C VAL A 272 -1.72 11.46 -10.84
N TYR A 273 -2.21 12.65 -11.19
CA TYR A 273 -3.63 12.98 -11.05
C TYR A 273 -4.49 12.02 -11.90
N GLU A 274 -4.16 11.81 -13.17
CA GLU A 274 -4.91 10.92 -14.05
C GLU A 274 -4.79 9.44 -13.63
N LEU A 275 -3.63 8.98 -13.16
CA LEU A 275 -3.47 7.64 -12.59
C LEU A 275 -4.40 7.45 -11.37
N THR A 276 -4.43 8.44 -10.48
CA THR A 276 -5.25 8.39 -9.26
C THR A 276 -6.74 8.39 -9.60
N LYS A 277 -7.14 9.28 -10.51
CA LYS A 277 -8.51 9.39 -11.00
C LYS A 277 -8.94 8.09 -11.68
N CYS A 278 -8.14 7.56 -12.59
CA CYS A 278 -8.39 6.30 -13.29
C CYS A 278 -8.60 5.15 -12.29
N LEU A 279 -7.73 5.02 -11.28
CA LEU A 279 -7.86 4.00 -10.26
C LEU A 279 -9.22 4.08 -9.56
N TRP A 280 -9.60 5.27 -9.07
CA TRP A 280 -10.78 5.41 -8.24
C TRP A 280 -12.10 5.47 -9.01
N GLU A 281 -12.11 6.03 -10.22
CA GLU A 281 -13.31 6.02 -11.07
C GLU A 281 -13.64 4.63 -11.62
N HIS A 282 -12.64 3.74 -11.74
CA HIS A 282 -12.80 2.40 -12.27
C HIS A 282 -12.46 1.28 -11.26
N ILE A 283 -12.45 1.60 -9.96
CA ILE A 283 -12.02 0.69 -8.89
C ILE A 283 -12.77 -0.66 -8.88
N GLU A 284 -14.01 -0.69 -9.35
CA GLU A 284 -14.82 -1.90 -9.43
C GLU A 284 -14.20 -2.96 -10.34
N GLU A 285 -13.49 -2.57 -11.40
CA GLU A 285 -12.78 -3.51 -12.29
C GLU A 285 -11.60 -4.16 -11.55
N VAL A 286 -10.90 -3.39 -10.72
CA VAL A 286 -9.83 -3.91 -9.84
C VAL A 286 -10.40 -4.91 -8.84
N TYR A 287 -11.56 -4.62 -8.24
CA TYR A 287 -12.23 -5.52 -7.31
C TYR A 287 -12.75 -6.80 -7.99
N GLN A 288 -13.15 -6.73 -9.26
CA GLN A 288 -13.51 -7.92 -10.04
C GLN A 288 -12.31 -8.82 -10.30
N ALA A 289 -11.15 -8.22 -10.61
CA ALA A 289 -9.91 -8.96 -10.86
C ALA A 289 -9.31 -9.52 -9.56
N VAL A 290 -9.36 -8.74 -8.46
CA VAL A 290 -8.81 -9.09 -7.14
C VAL A 290 -9.85 -8.80 -6.05
N PRO A 291 -10.79 -9.71 -5.79
CA PRO A 291 -11.93 -9.46 -4.88
C PRO A 291 -11.53 -9.06 -3.46
N GLY A 292 -10.38 -9.53 -2.97
CA GLY A 292 -9.87 -9.20 -1.65
C GLY A 292 -9.60 -7.71 -1.43
N LEU A 293 -9.29 -6.96 -2.49
CA LEU A 293 -9.06 -5.51 -2.41
C LEU A 293 -10.30 -4.72 -2.02
N ARG A 294 -11.51 -5.22 -2.26
CA ARG A 294 -12.77 -4.57 -1.87
C ARG A 294 -12.86 -4.30 -0.36
N TYR A 295 -12.18 -5.09 0.45
CA TYR A 295 -12.22 -4.95 1.91
C TYR A 295 -11.25 -3.88 2.44
N SER A 296 -10.18 -3.57 1.73
CA SER A 296 -9.08 -2.71 2.21
C SER A 296 -8.81 -1.49 1.34
N LEU A 297 -8.71 -1.65 0.01
CA LEU A 297 -8.46 -0.57 -0.94
C LEU A 297 -9.76 0.23 -1.14
N LYS A 298 -10.04 1.12 -0.20
CA LYS A 298 -11.21 1.97 -0.18
C LYS A 298 -10.77 3.42 -0.17
N LEU A 299 -11.56 4.28 -0.80
CA LEU A 299 -11.26 5.70 -0.91
C LEU A 299 -11.03 6.37 0.46
N GLU A 300 -11.80 5.96 1.47
CA GLU A 300 -11.67 6.44 2.85
C GLU A 300 -10.28 6.15 3.48
N ASN A 301 -9.59 5.12 2.98
CA ASN A 301 -8.25 4.71 3.44
C ASN A 301 -7.12 5.31 2.61
N ALA A 302 -7.41 5.97 1.49
CA ALA A 302 -6.41 6.39 0.51
C ALA A 302 -5.35 7.35 1.06
N LEU A 303 -5.70 8.12 2.09
CA LEU A 303 -4.84 9.09 2.74
C LEU A 303 -4.22 8.59 4.06
N ASN A 304 -4.48 7.34 4.46
CA ASN A 304 -3.97 6.77 5.71
C ASN A 304 -2.51 6.31 5.54
N THR A 305 -1.61 7.27 5.48
CA THR A 305 -0.17 7.05 5.29
C THR A 305 0.65 8.09 6.05
N THR A 306 1.82 7.69 6.53
CA THR A 306 2.83 8.57 7.14
C THR A 306 3.80 9.13 6.08
N CYS A 307 3.76 8.59 4.86
CA CYS A 307 4.60 9.03 3.76
C CYS A 307 3.94 10.19 2.98
N GLU A 308 4.76 10.97 2.28
CA GLU A 308 4.30 12.06 1.44
C GLU A 308 3.39 11.54 0.32
N ILE A 309 2.20 12.13 0.18
CA ILE A 309 1.30 11.84 -0.94
C ILE A 309 1.71 12.72 -2.12
N HIS A 310 1.77 12.13 -3.33
CA HIS A 310 2.14 12.86 -4.54
C HIS A 310 1.19 14.03 -4.80
N PRO A 311 1.71 15.24 -5.17
CA PRO A 311 0.87 16.41 -5.41
C PRO A 311 -0.29 16.16 -6.40
N GLY A 312 -0.06 15.39 -7.46
CA GLY A 312 -1.10 15.00 -8.43
C GLY A 312 -2.21 14.14 -7.81
N ALA A 313 -1.85 13.17 -6.96
CA ALA A 313 -2.83 12.36 -6.22
C ALA A 313 -3.61 13.24 -5.24
N MET A 314 -2.91 14.11 -4.51
CA MET A 314 -3.53 15.05 -3.58
C MET A 314 -4.49 16.03 -4.27
N LYS A 315 -4.19 16.45 -5.52
CA LYS A 315 -5.07 17.27 -6.35
C LYS A 315 -6.41 16.57 -6.57
N TYR A 316 -6.40 15.31 -6.98
CA TYR A 316 -7.62 14.51 -7.15
C TYR A 316 -8.39 14.35 -5.84
N TYR A 317 -7.72 13.98 -4.74
CA TYR A 317 -8.37 13.79 -3.44
C TYR A 317 -9.00 15.10 -2.89
N LYS A 318 -8.42 16.25 -3.18
CA LYS A 318 -9.02 17.56 -2.87
C LYS A 318 -10.26 17.83 -3.71
N GLU A 319 -10.21 17.54 -5.02
CA GLU A 319 -11.32 17.75 -5.94
C GLU A 319 -12.57 16.97 -5.52
N ILE A 320 -12.41 15.69 -5.16
CA ILE A 320 -13.53 14.85 -4.68
C ILE A 320 -13.91 15.12 -3.21
N GLY A 321 -13.25 16.06 -2.54
CA GLY A 321 -13.58 16.48 -1.17
C GLY A 321 -13.08 15.56 -0.07
N LEU A 322 -12.26 14.54 -0.38
CA LEU A 322 -11.75 13.57 0.61
C LEU A 322 -10.93 14.25 1.72
N VAL A 323 -10.14 15.28 1.39
CA VAL A 323 -9.26 15.98 2.34
C VAL A 323 -10.04 16.68 3.45
N LYS A 324 -11.28 17.10 3.22
CA LYS A 324 -12.13 17.74 4.24
C LYS A 324 -12.51 16.77 5.39
N TYR A 325 -12.52 15.48 5.14
CA TYR A 325 -12.81 14.46 6.15
C TYR A 325 -11.58 14.06 6.96
N CYS A 326 -10.39 14.09 6.36
CA CYS A 326 -9.14 13.64 7.00
C CYS A 326 -8.64 14.59 8.11
N SER A 327 -8.96 15.91 8.04
CA SER A 327 -8.60 16.88 9.08
C SER A 327 -9.23 16.58 10.45
N ARG A 328 -10.26 15.75 10.53
CA ARG A 328 -10.87 15.32 11.79
C ARG A 328 -10.11 14.19 12.49
N PHE A 329 -9.39 13.36 11.75
CA PHE A 329 -8.62 12.23 12.32
C PHE A 329 -7.23 12.66 12.80
N HIS A 330 -6.57 13.61 12.13
CA HIS A 330 -5.27 14.16 12.57
C HIS A 330 -5.37 14.99 13.88
N GLN A 331 -6.53 15.59 14.16
CA GLN A 331 -6.74 16.34 15.41
C GLN A 331 -6.99 15.45 16.64
N GLN A 332 -7.36 14.19 16.47
CA GLN A 332 -7.50 13.26 17.58
C GLN A 332 -6.16 12.63 18.00
N GLY A 333 -5.20 12.48 17.09
CA GLY A 333 -3.84 11.99 17.39
C GLY A 333 -2.94 13.01 18.09
N GLN A 334 -3.22 14.32 17.95
CA GLN A 334 -2.43 15.40 18.59
C GLN A 334 -2.93 15.81 19.99
N ARG A 335 -4.00 15.20 20.50
CA ARG A 335 -4.51 15.48 21.87
C ARG A 335 -4.02 14.51 22.94
N LEU A 336 -3.09 13.63 22.60
CA LEU A 336 -2.46 12.67 23.53
C LEU A 336 -0.93 12.84 23.61
N SER A 337 -0.42 14.06 23.35
CA SER A 337 0.96 14.43 23.64
C SER A 337 1.00 15.41 24.81
#